data_8af3b299ffc46aa01d20b6f54bc4cb5e
#
_entry.id   8af3b299ffc46aa01d20b6f54bc4cb5e
#
_cell.length_a   1.000
_cell.length_b   1.000
_cell.length_c   1.000
_cell.angle_alpha   90.00
_cell.angle_beta   90.00
_cell.angle_gamma   90.00
#
_symmetry.space_group_name_H-M   'P 1'
#
loop_
_entity.id
_entity.type
_entity.pdbx_description
1 polymer ?
#
loop_
_entity_poly.entity_id
_entity_poly.type
_entity_poly.pdbx_seq_one_letter_code
_entity_poly.pdbx_strand_id
1 'polypeptide(L)'
;MARTATQASPRLIALALPGIPGSVTVARRHVRETLGLHGMGEIAQDAAIITSELVANAVQHACGNGAARIGVTLTAAGNPAAVTVVVSDSCPQGPDRRETPADGEQGRGLQIVEALSVHWGWWYEDGGKAVFAVLAREV
;
A
#
# COMPACT_ATOMS: atom_id res chain seq x y z
N MET A 1 31.04 0.16 -1.71
CA MET A 1 30.69 -0.07 -2.05
C MET A 1 29.62 -0.14 -2.65
N ALA A 2 29.46 -0.06 -3.32
CA ALA A 2 28.34 0.09 -3.99
C ALA A 2 27.24 -0.71 -3.67
N ARG A 3 27.34 -1.37 -2.95
CA ARG A 3 26.44 -2.08 -2.58
C ARG A 3 25.22 -1.60 -2.45
N THR A 4 25.09 -0.46 -2.34
CA THR A 4 23.81 0.09 -2.02
C THR A 4 22.80 -0.06 -3.07
N ALA A 5 23.13 0.30 -4.26
CA ALA A 5 22.17 0.22 -5.33
C ALA A 5 21.67 -1.19 -5.53
N THR A 6 22.56 -2.14 -5.32
CA THR A 6 22.17 -3.51 -5.52
C THR A 6 21.37 -4.05 -4.35
N GLN A 7 21.30 -3.29 -3.26
CA GLN A 7 20.50 -3.71 -2.13
C GLN A 7 19.04 -3.32 -2.26
N ALA A 8 18.71 -2.49 -3.23
CA ALA A 8 17.33 -2.05 -3.36
C ALA A 8 16.45 -3.21 -3.72
N SER A 9 15.28 -3.26 -3.11
CA SER A 9 14.30 -4.29 -3.40
C SER A 9 13.73 -4.10 -4.79
N PRO A 10 13.55 -5.18 -5.54
CA PRO A 10 12.89 -5.05 -6.85
C PRO A 10 11.49 -4.53 -6.70
N ARG A 11 11.16 -3.54 -7.52
CA ARG A 11 9.82 -2.99 -7.54
C ARG A 11 8.99 -3.76 -8.56
N LEU A 12 7.98 -4.44 -8.08
CA LEU A 12 7.13 -5.24 -8.94
C LEU A 12 5.99 -4.45 -9.54
N ILE A 13 5.51 -3.43 -8.83
CA ILE A 13 4.40 -2.58 -9.27
C ILE A 13 4.71 -1.16 -8.89
N ALA A 14 4.36 -0.24 -9.79
CA ALA A 14 4.30 1.18 -9.47
C ALA A 14 3.12 1.74 -10.24
N LEU A 15 2.03 2.02 -9.52
CA LEU A 15 0.80 2.53 -10.12
C LEU A 15 0.55 3.94 -9.65
N ALA A 16 0.00 4.75 -10.54
CA ALA A 16 -0.53 6.07 -10.20
C ALA A 16 -1.99 6.06 -10.60
N LEU A 17 -2.86 6.21 -9.62
CA LEU A 17 -4.30 6.05 -9.82
C LEU A 17 -5.02 7.30 -9.34
N PRO A 18 -6.20 7.59 -9.93
CA PRO A 18 -7.00 8.69 -9.39
C PRO A 18 -7.59 8.31 -8.03
N GLY A 19 -7.89 9.32 -7.24
CA GLY A 19 -8.45 9.11 -5.90
C GLY A 19 -9.94 8.85 -5.93
N ILE A 20 -10.36 7.82 -6.62
CA ILE A 20 -11.77 7.46 -6.77
C ILE A 20 -11.97 6.01 -6.34
N PRO A 21 -13.20 5.63 -5.95
CA PRO A 21 -13.44 4.28 -5.44
C PRO A 21 -13.04 3.17 -6.40
N GLY A 22 -13.18 3.39 -7.70
CA GLY A 22 -12.80 2.35 -8.66
C GLY A 22 -11.35 1.97 -8.63
N SER A 23 -10.49 2.83 -8.09
CA SER A 23 -9.06 2.54 -8.01
C SER A 23 -8.77 1.40 -7.03
N VAL A 24 -9.67 1.15 -6.09
CA VAL A 24 -9.50 0.03 -5.16
C VAL A 24 -9.45 -1.29 -5.93
N THR A 25 -10.40 -1.50 -6.82
CA THR A 25 -10.46 -2.74 -7.60
C THR A 25 -9.24 -2.88 -8.52
N VAL A 26 -8.84 -1.77 -9.15
CA VAL A 26 -7.70 -1.79 -10.05
C VAL A 26 -6.44 -2.19 -9.29
N ALA A 27 -6.18 -1.55 -8.15
CA ALA A 27 -4.98 -1.83 -7.38
C ALA A 27 -4.97 -3.27 -6.87
N ARG A 28 -6.10 -3.72 -6.33
CA ARG A 28 -6.19 -5.07 -5.79
C ARG A 28 -5.89 -6.11 -6.85
N ARG A 29 -6.46 -5.93 -8.04
CA ARG A 29 -6.24 -6.89 -9.11
C ARG A 29 -4.79 -6.92 -9.54
N HIS A 30 -4.17 -5.76 -9.70
CA HIS A 30 -2.77 -5.70 -10.10
C HIS A 30 -1.86 -6.40 -9.10
N VAL A 31 -2.09 -6.16 -7.81
CA VAL A 31 -1.25 -6.78 -6.79
C VAL A 31 -1.41 -8.30 -6.82
N ARG A 32 -2.65 -8.77 -6.88
CA ARG A 32 -2.89 -10.21 -6.85
C ARG A 32 -2.29 -10.89 -8.07
N GLU A 33 -2.50 -10.32 -9.25
CA GLU A 33 -1.99 -10.94 -10.48
C GLU A 33 -0.48 -10.90 -10.53
N THR A 34 0.12 -9.80 -10.10
CA THR A 34 1.57 -9.69 -10.15
C THR A 34 2.23 -10.70 -9.22
N LEU A 35 1.71 -10.84 -8.01
CA LEU A 35 2.30 -11.80 -7.08
C LEU A 35 2.11 -13.22 -7.58
N GLY A 36 0.98 -13.52 -8.20
CA GLY A 36 0.79 -14.83 -8.80
C GLY A 36 1.81 -15.12 -9.89
N LEU A 37 2.09 -14.14 -10.73
CA LEU A 37 3.05 -14.30 -11.80
C LEU A 37 4.47 -14.45 -11.32
N HIS A 38 4.76 -13.96 -10.12
CA HIS A 38 6.10 -14.04 -9.55
C HIS A 38 6.26 -15.19 -8.57
N GLY A 39 5.33 -16.15 -8.60
CA GLY A 39 5.46 -17.34 -7.78
C GLY A 39 5.14 -17.11 -6.31
N MET A 40 4.45 -16.03 -5.98
CA MET A 40 4.12 -15.70 -4.61
C MET A 40 2.61 -15.77 -4.37
N GLY A 41 1.98 -16.78 -4.99
CA GLY A 41 0.53 -16.90 -4.91
C GLY A 41 0.01 -17.11 -3.51
N GLU A 42 0.81 -17.69 -2.61
CA GLU A 42 0.30 -17.97 -1.27
C GLU A 42 0.10 -16.70 -0.45
N ILE A 43 0.77 -15.60 -0.78
CA ILE A 43 0.51 -14.36 -0.07
C ILE A 43 -0.26 -13.36 -0.93
N ALA A 44 -0.62 -13.75 -2.15
CA ALA A 44 -1.28 -12.82 -3.07
C ALA A 44 -2.64 -12.37 -2.54
N GLN A 45 -3.38 -13.28 -1.93
CA GLN A 45 -4.70 -12.96 -1.42
C GLN A 45 -4.61 -11.95 -0.27
N ASP A 46 -3.72 -12.20 0.69
CA ASP A 46 -3.58 -11.29 1.81
C ASP A 46 -3.06 -9.94 1.36
N ALA A 47 -2.11 -9.94 0.41
CA ALA A 47 -1.60 -8.67 -0.11
C ALA A 47 -2.69 -7.90 -0.85
N ALA A 48 -3.57 -8.60 -1.56
CA ALA A 48 -4.67 -7.94 -2.24
C ALA A 48 -5.66 -7.35 -1.25
N ILE A 49 -5.94 -8.06 -0.17
CA ILE A 49 -6.84 -7.54 0.87
C ILE A 49 -6.24 -6.29 1.51
N ILE A 50 -4.96 -6.35 1.86
CA ILE A 50 -4.29 -5.19 2.45
C ILE A 50 -4.33 -4.02 1.48
N THR A 51 -4.03 -4.26 0.22
CA THR A 51 -4.05 -3.20 -0.79
C THR A 51 -5.42 -2.56 -0.87
N SER A 52 -6.48 -3.37 -0.85
CA SER A 52 -7.84 -2.84 -0.90
C SER A 52 -8.11 -1.90 0.27
N GLU A 53 -7.69 -2.30 1.47
CA GLU A 53 -7.93 -1.47 2.65
C GLU A 53 -7.13 -0.19 2.60
N LEU A 54 -5.87 -0.27 2.20
CA LEU A 54 -5.02 0.91 2.16
C LEU A 54 -5.46 1.89 1.08
N VAL A 55 -5.86 1.39 -0.09
CA VAL A 55 -6.33 2.28 -1.15
C VAL A 55 -7.67 2.88 -0.79
N ALA A 56 -8.57 2.10 -0.19
CA ALA A 56 -9.87 2.65 0.24
C ALA A 56 -9.67 3.75 1.26
N ASN A 57 -8.75 3.56 2.21
CA ASN A 57 -8.42 4.61 3.16
C ASN A 57 -7.89 5.85 2.47
N ALA A 58 -6.98 5.67 1.52
CA ALA A 58 -6.41 6.81 0.82
C ALA A 58 -7.45 7.57 0.04
N VAL A 59 -8.36 6.86 -0.63
CA VAL A 59 -9.44 7.50 -1.39
C VAL A 59 -10.35 8.27 -0.45
N GLN A 60 -10.67 7.69 0.70
CA GLN A 60 -11.61 8.30 1.63
C GLN A 60 -11.03 9.54 2.29
N HIS A 61 -9.74 9.54 2.58
CA HIS A 61 -9.12 10.57 3.40
C HIS A 61 -8.21 11.51 2.65
N ALA A 62 -8.16 11.41 1.32
CA ALA A 62 -7.36 12.33 0.53
C ALA A 62 -8.11 13.65 0.40
N CYS A 63 -8.06 14.31 -0.73
CA CYS A 63 -8.60 15.65 -0.86
C CYS A 63 -10.11 15.74 -0.81
N GLY A 64 -10.82 14.67 -1.01
CA GLY A 64 -12.27 14.72 -0.92
C GLY A 64 -12.98 15.22 -2.17
N ASN A 65 -12.26 15.69 -3.17
CA ASN A 65 -12.89 16.20 -4.39
C ASN A 65 -12.44 15.46 -5.63
N GLY A 66 -11.81 14.31 -5.47
CA GLY A 66 -11.34 13.54 -6.60
C GLY A 66 -10.04 14.02 -7.19
N ALA A 67 -9.43 15.06 -6.63
CA ALA A 67 -8.19 15.59 -7.17
C ALA A 67 -6.97 14.85 -6.66
N ALA A 68 -7.12 13.99 -5.68
CA ALA A 68 -6.00 13.25 -5.10
C ALA A 68 -5.47 12.24 -6.09
N ARG A 69 -4.17 11.98 -5.97
CA ARG A 69 -3.51 10.92 -6.72
C ARG A 69 -3.08 9.86 -5.74
N ILE A 70 -3.30 8.62 -6.09
CA ILE A 70 -2.98 7.49 -5.25
C ILE A 70 -1.83 6.73 -5.89
N GLY A 71 -0.74 6.57 -5.14
CA GLY A 71 0.38 5.77 -5.59
C GLY A 71 0.34 4.41 -4.91
N VAL A 72 0.61 3.36 -5.66
CA VAL A 72 0.69 2.02 -5.10
C VAL A 72 1.99 1.40 -5.59
N THR A 73 2.87 1.03 -4.67
CA THR A 73 4.07 0.31 -5.02
C THR A 73 4.10 -1.02 -4.30
N LEU A 74 4.67 -2.00 -4.97
CA LEU A 74 4.83 -3.34 -4.45
C LEU A 74 6.26 -3.73 -4.68
N THR A 75 6.98 -4.07 -3.61
CA THR A 75 8.36 -4.52 -3.70
C THR A 75 8.49 -5.87 -3.03
N ALA A 76 9.47 -6.63 -3.46
CA ALA A 76 9.75 -7.93 -2.87
C ALA A 76 11.23 -8.00 -2.55
N ALA A 77 11.57 -8.66 -1.45
CA ALA A 77 12.96 -8.80 -1.03
C ALA A 77 13.08 -10.03 -0.15
N GLY A 78 14.29 -10.54 -0.09
CA GLY A 78 14.61 -11.60 0.86
C GLY A 78 14.34 -13.00 0.32
N ASN A 79 14.72 -13.97 1.12
CA ASN A 79 14.54 -15.37 0.82
C ASN A 79 14.32 -16.09 2.15
N PRO A 80 13.08 -16.49 2.50
CA PRO A 80 11.91 -16.39 1.64
C PRO A 80 11.50 -14.94 1.43
N ALA A 81 10.78 -14.71 0.37
CA ALA A 81 10.45 -13.35 0.00
C ALA A 81 9.51 -12.71 0.99
N ALA A 82 9.77 -11.45 1.27
CA ALA A 82 8.83 -10.58 1.96
C ALA A 82 8.36 -9.54 0.96
N VAL A 83 7.11 -9.13 1.07
CA VAL A 83 6.50 -8.19 0.16
C VAL A 83 6.10 -6.96 0.95
N THR A 84 6.38 -5.80 0.42
CA THR A 84 5.95 -4.54 1.00
C THR A 84 5.03 -3.83 0.04
N VAL A 85 3.84 -3.48 0.53
CA VAL A 85 2.89 -2.65 -0.19
C VAL A 85 2.97 -1.25 0.42
N VAL A 86 3.13 -0.24 -0.42
CA VAL A 86 3.08 1.15 0.02
C VAL A 86 1.99 1.85 -0.78
N VAL A 87 1.06 2.46 -0.07
CA VAL A 87 0.01 3.25 -0.70
C VAL A 87 0.17 4.68 -0.22
N SER A 88 0.35 5.59 -1.16
CA SER A 88 0.53 6.99 -0.86
C SER A 88 -0.57 7.80 -1.51
N ASP A 89 -0.90 8.90 -0.92
CA ASP A 89 -1.79 9.86 -1.56
C ASP A 89 -1.10 11.20 -1.64
N SER A 90 -1.50 12.02 -2.59
CA SER A 90 -1.07 13.38 -2.64
C SER A 90 -2.29 14.24 -2.91
N CYS A 91 -2.34 15.35 -2.23
CA CYS A 91 -3.48 16.25 -2.26
C CYS A 91 -2.96 17.64 -2.53
N PRO A 92 -3.51 18.35 -3.52
CA PRO A 92 -3.00 19.70 -3.82
C PRO A 92 -3.01 20.63 -2.61
N GLN A 93 -3.93 20.42 -1.67
CA GLN A 93 -4.03 21.25 -0.47
C GLN A 93 -3.18 20.73 0.68
N GLY A 94 -2.49 19.60 0.49
CA GLY A 94 -1.72 18.98 1.55
C GLY A 94 -2.57 18.05 2.40
N PRO A 95 -1.94 17.27 3.28
CA PRO A 95 -2.66 16.29 4.08
C PRO A 95 -3.41 16.97 5.22
N ASP A 96 -4.49 16.33 5.64
CA ASP A 96 -5.20 16.74 6.85
C ASP A 96 -4.59 16.01 8.02
N ARG A 97 -3.75 16.71 8.76
CA ARG A 97 -2.97 16.08 9.80
C ARG A 97 -3.75 15.77 11.06
N ARG A 98 -5.00 16.18 11.11
CA ARG A 98 -5.84 15.81 12.24
C ARG A 98 -6.31 14.37 12.13
N GLU A 99 -6.22 13.80 10.94
CA GLU A 99 -6.65 12.42 10.74
C GLU A 99 -5.47 11.50 10.91
N THR A 100 -5.67 10.43 11.62
CA THR A 100 -4.66 9.40 11.75
C THR A 100 -5.24 8.09 11.29
N PRO A 101 -4.40 7.14 10.88
CA PRO A 101 -4.92 5.86 10.40
C PRO A 101 -5.72 5.11 11.45
N ALA A 102 -5.51 5.39 12.72
CA ALA A 102 -6.16 4.62 13.77
C ALA A 102 -7.45 5.23 14.26
N ASP A 103 -7.88 6.35 13.70
CA ASP A 103 -9.04 7.04 14.24
C ASP A 103 -10.34 6.49 13.69
N GLY A 104 -11.33 6.44 14.53
CA GLY A 104 -12.73 6.26 14.16
C GLY A 104 -12.94 5.02 13.31
N GLU A 105 -13.70 5.19 12.28
CA GLU A 105 -14.09 4.08 11.43
C GLU A 105 -12.93 3.50 10.66
N GLN A 106 -11.87 4.29 10.51
CA GLN A 106 -10.71 3.80 9.81
C GLN A 106 -10.05 2.67 10.57
N GLY A 107 -10.21 2.65 11.89
CA GLY A 107 -9.57 1.64 12.69
C GLY A 107 -9.93 0.23 12.26
N ARG A 108 -11.14 0.05 11.71
CA ARG A 108 -11.55 -1.29 11.31
C ARG A 108 -10.73 -1.80 10.14
N GLY A 109 -10.52 -0.97 9.12
CA GLY A 109 -9.71 -1.38 7.98
C GLY A 109 -8.27 -1.61 8.38
N LEU A 110 -7.74 -0.79 9.27
CA LEU A 110 -6.36 -0.95 9.70
C LEU A 110 -6.20 -2.13 10.63
N GLN A 111 -7.25 -2.57 11.32
CA GLN A 111 -7.19 -3.81 12.06
C GLN A 111 -6.97 -4.99 11.13
N ILE A 112 -7.59 -4.96 9.94
CA ILE A 112 -7.37 -6.01 8.96
C ILE A 112 -5.92 -5.98 8.49
N VAL A 113 -5.40 -4.79 8.21
CA VAL A 113 -4.01 -4.65 7.79
C VAL A 113 -3.08 -5.19 8.86
N GLU A 114 -3.34 -4.84 10.11
CA GLU A 114 -2.50 -5.30 11.20
C GLU A 114 -2.53 -6.81 11.33
N ALA A 115 -3.71 -7.41 11.16
CA ALA A 115 -3.85 -8.85 11.31
C ALA A 115 -3.13 -9.63 10.22
N LEU A 116 -3.03 -9.07 9.02
CA LEU A 116 -2.48 -9.78 7.88
C LEU A 116 -1.02 -9.44 7.59
N SER A 117 -0.46 -8.44 8.27
CA SER A 117 0.92 -8.02 7.99
C SER A 117 1.79 -8.37 9.18
N VAL A 118 3.10 -8.51 8.92
CA VAL A 118 4.07 -8.69 10.00
C VAL A 118 4.51 -7.35 10.56
N HIS A 119 4.29 -6.30 9.80
CA HIS A 119 4.68 -4.96 10.22
C HIS A 119 3.93 -3.97 9.35
N TRP A 120 3.45 -2.86 9.93
CA TRP A 120 2.83 -1.82 9.14
C TRP A 120 3.03 -0.48 9.86
N GLY A 121 2.87 0.61 9.08
CA GLY A 121 3.01 1.93 9.64
C GLY A 121 2.66 2.97 8.61
N TRP A 122 2.96 4.23 8.94
CA TRP A 122 2.62 5.32 8.03
C TRP A 122 3.50 6.51 8.35
N TRP A 123 3.58 7.42 7.37
CA TRP A 123 4.30 8.68 7.57
C TRP A 123 3.67 9.75 6.68
N TYR A 124 3.86 11.00 7.08
CA TYR A 124 3.51 12.11 6.22
C TYR A 124 4.68 12.46 5.32
N GLU A 125 4.35 12.86 4.09
CA GLU A 125 5.36 13.34 3.16
C GLU A 125 4.79 14.55 2.45
N ASP A 126 5.60 15.22 1.64
CA ASP A 126 5.15 16.45 0.98
C ASP A 126 3.90 16.15 0.18
N GLY A 127 2.83 16.89 0.49
CA GLY A 127 1.60 16.78 -0.26
C GLY A 127 0.72 15.62 0.11
N GLY A 128 1.08 14.80 1.10
CA GLY A 128 0.24 13.67 1.40
C GLY A 128 0.76 12.77 2.50
N LYS A 129 0.30 11.54 2.44
CA LYS A 129 0.58 10.54 3.45
C LYS A 129 0.86 9.22 2.76
N ALA A 130 1.71 8.42 3.36
CA ALA A 130 1.99 7.07 2.88
C ALA A 130 1.75 6.07 4.00
N VAL A 131 1.17 4.93 3.65
CA VAL A 131 0.96 3.82 4.58
C VAL A 131 1.59 2.59 3.97
N PHE A 132 2.31 1.83 4.77
CA PHE A 132 2.97 0.64 4.27
C PHE A 132 2.58 -0.58 5.10
N ALA A 133 2.68 -1.74 4.48
CA ALA A 133 2.48 -3.00 5.17
C ALA A 133 3.44 -4.02 4.57
N VAL A 134 4.02 -4.82 5.45
CA VAL A 134 4.96 -5.86 5.06
C VAL A 134 4.32 -7.21 5.34
N LEU A 135 4.35 -8.07 4.34
CA LEU A 135 3.89 -9.45 4.47
C LEU A 135 5.09 -10.36 4.27
N ALA A 136 5.19 -11.40 5.08
CA ALA A 136 6.26 -12.35 4.96
C ALA A 136 5.69 -13.68 4.53
N ARG A 137 6.39 -14.31 3.57
CA ARG A 137 6.02 -15.63 3.11
C ARG A 137 6.45 -16.63 4.16
N GLU A 138 5.54 -17.50 4.53
CA GLU A 138 5.89 -18.53 5.49
C GLU A 138 6.62 -19.66 4.81
N VAL A 139 7.53 -20.24 5.54
CA VAL A 139 8.36 -21.32 5.02
C VAL A 139 7.75 -22.67 5.32
#